data_a21631203d7ab5a96b4e67ffa105ab9f
#
_entry.id   a21631203d7ab5a96b4e67ffa105ab9f
#
_cell.length_a   1.000
_cell.length_b   1.000
_cell.length_c   1.000
_cell.angle_alpha   90.00
_cell.angle_beta   90.00
_cell.angle_gamma   90.00
#
_symmetry.space_group_name_H-M   'P 1'
#
loop_
_entity.id
_entity.type
_entity.pdbx_description
1 polymer ?
#
loop_
_entity_poly.entity_id
_entity_poly.type
_entity_poly.pdbx_seq_one_letter_code
_entity_poly.pdbx_strand_id
1 'polypeptide(L)'
;MTIINLMQAYELDKLSKLGLTDEEIVGTLHTGEVSVWQEKVPNYEFSETMALFKEGEQLFLDALHGNYRIKYVTLPGIQRLLHLRFSLEEDKDYHLLETGIQHLTCNEETIVKLQHMLSTNWSLAKQVDGTYSVFVK
;
A
#
# COMPACT_ATOMS: atom_id res chain seq x y z
N MET A 1 -1.01 6.02 -14.11
CA MET A 1 -0.99 5.50 -12.74
C MET A 1 -0.10 6.40 -11.89
N THR A 2 -0.57 6.73 -10.71
CA THR A 2 0.16 7.60 -9.77
C THR A 2 1.37 6.86 -9.19
N ILE A 3 2.54 7.51 -9.16
CA ILE A 3 3.74 6.95 -8.56
C ILE A 3 3.97 7.65 -7.22
N ILE A 4 4.10 6.87 -6.15
CA ILE A 4 4.25 7.37 -4.79
C ILE A 4 5.45 6.71 -4.11
N ASN A 5 5.89 7.27 -2.99
CA ASN A 5 6.92 6.64 -2.18
C ASN A 5 6.30 5.70 -1.14
N LEU A 6 7.15 4.91 -0.48
CA LEU A 6 6.69 3.89 0.45
C LEU A 6 5.99 4.48 1.68
N MET A 7 6.46 5.63 2.19
CA MET A 7 5.83 6.28 3.34
C MET A 7 4.44 6.80 2.99
N GLN A 8 4.26 7.35 1.79
CA GLN A 8 2.94 7.75 1.31
C GLN A 8 2.01 6.55 1.25
N ALA A 9 2.49 5.41 0.75
CA ALA A 9 1.69 4.18 0.69
C ALA A 9 1.23 3.75 2.09
N TYR A 10 2.11 3.77 3.06
CA TYR A 10 1.75 3.38 4.43
C TYR A 10 0.69 4.29 5.03
N GLU A 11 0.85 5.61 4.90
CA GLU A 11 -0.13 6.56 5.41
C GLU A 11 -1.49 6.39 4.75
N LEU A 12 -1.51 6.22 3.42
CA LEU A 12 -2.75 6.00 2.68
C LEU A 12 -3.44 4.70 3.09
N ASP A 13 -2.66 3.64 3.30
CA ASP A 13 -3.22 2.35 3.71
C ASP A 13 -3.85 2.43 5.10
N LYS A 14 -3.23 3.16 6.03
CA LYS A 14 -3.82 3.40 7.34
C LYS A 14 -5.09 4.25 7.23
N LEU A 15 -5.03 5.32 6.43
CA LEU A 15 -6.17 6.22 6.24
C LEU A 15 -7.37 5.48 5.64
N SER A 16 -7.14 4.61 4.66
CA SER A 16 -8.21 3.87 3.99
C SER A 16 -8.96 2.93 4.93
N LYS A 17 -8.36 2.56 6.06
CA LYS A 17 -8.96 1.66 7.05
C LYS A 17 -9.74 2.38 8.15
N LEU A 18 -9.78 3.70 8.14
CA LEU A 18 -10.50 4.47 9.16
C LEU A 18 -12.02 4.50 8.93
N GLY A 19 -12.49 4.00 7.79
CA GLY A 19 -13.92 3.97 7.49
C GLY A 19 -14.52 5.31 7.08
N LEU A 20 -13.66 6.24 6.66
CA LEU A 20 -14.09 7.57 6.23
C LEU A 20 -14.45 7.58 4.74
N THR A 21 -15.38 8.46 4.35
CA THR A 21 -15.69 8.67 2.94
C THR A 21 -14.61 9.55 2.29
N ASP A 22 -14.52 9.49 0.96
CA ASP A 22 -13.60 10.35 0.22
C ASP A 22 -13.85 11.83 0.52
N GLU A 23 -15.13 12.22 0.61
CA GLU A 23 -15.50 13.60 0.92
C GLU A 23 -15.01 14.04 2.29
N GLU A 24 -15.12 13.18 3.29
CA GLU A 24 -14.63 13.45 4.64
C GLU A 24 -13.10 13.60 4.65
N ILE A 25 -12.41 12.73 3.95
CA ILE A 25 -10.95 12.76 3.85
C ILE A 25 -10.48 14.04 3.16
N VAL A 26 -11.05 14.34 2.00
CA VAL A 26 -10.70 15.54 1.23
C VAL A 26 -11.04 16.81 2.02
N GLY A 27 -12.18 16.83 2.70
CA GLY A 27 -12.56 17.96 3.55
C GLY A 27 -11.54 18.21 4.66
N THR A 28 -11.05 17.16 5.32
CA THR A 28 -10.04 17.28 6.37
C THR A 28 -8.71 17.80 5.79
N LEU A 29 -8.32 17.34 4.59
CA LEU A 29 -7.10 17.80 3.94
C LEU A 29 -7.19 19.28 3.55
N HIS A 30 -8.36 19.75 3.12
CA HIS A 30 -8.56 21.17 2.80
C HIS A 30 -8.39 22.06 4.02
N THR A 31 -8.84 21.62 5.21
CA THR A 31 -8.67 22.36 6.45
C THR A 31 -7.27 22.23 7.04
N GLY A 32 -6.57 21.16 6.69
CA GLY A 32 -5.25 20.85 7.23
C GLY A 32 -5.28 20.25 8.63
N GLU A 33 -6.45 19.92 9.16
CA GLU A 33 -6.62 19.41 10.53
C GLU A 33 -6.46 17.89 10.62
N VAL A 34 -5.30 17.37 10.18
CA VAL A 34 -5.03 15.94 10.19
C VAL A 34 -4.82 15.35 11.60
N SER A 35 -4.79 16.21 12.63
CA SER A 35 -4.67 15.77 14.02
C SER A 35 -5.80 14.82 14.43
N VAL A 36 -6.99 14.94 13.83
CA VAL A 36 -8.09 14.03 14.11
C VAL A 36 -7.76 12.59 13.69
N TRP A 37 -6.94 12.42 12.67
CA TRP A 37 -6.46 11.11 12.24
C TRP A 37 -5.32 10.62 13.11
N GLN A 38 -4.46 11.53 13.57
CA GLN A 38 -3.33 11.21 14.45
C GLN A 38 -3.80 10.64 15.79
N GLU A 39 -4.95 11.07 16.26
CA GLU A 39 -5.56 10.52 17.48
C GLU A 39 -5.94 9.06 17.31
N LYS A 40 -6.36 8.66 16.10
CA LYS A 40 -6.74 7.28 15.77
C LYS A 40 -5.55 6.41 15.41
N VAL A 41 -4.51 7.02 14.85
CA VAL A 41 -3.30 6.33 14.38
C VAL A 41 -2.07 7.12 14.87
N PRO A 42 -1.72 7.03 16.17
CA PRO A 42 -0.70 7.91 16.77
C PRO A 42 0.70 7.83 16.16
N ASN A 43 1.02 6.72 15.47
CA ASN A 43 2.35 6.53 14.89
C ASN A 43 2.53 7.18 13.53
N TYR A 44 1.50 7.85 13.01
CA TYR A 44 1.52 8.46 11.67
C TYR A 44 1.13 9.94 11.76
N GLU A 45 1.96 10.78 11.15
CA GLU A 45 1.72 12.23 11.15
C GLU A 45 0.88 12.70 9.96
N PHE A 46 0.74 11.87 8.92
CA PHE A 46 0.02 12.17 7.69
C PHE A 46 0.57 13.38 6.92
N SER A 47 1.83 13.74 7.16
CA SER A 47 2.51 14.80 6.42
C SER A 47 2.73 14.40 4.96
N GLU A 48 3.03 13.13 4.72
CA GLU A 48 3.21 12.59 3.35
C GLU A 48 1.88 12.55 2.60
N THR A 49 0.78 12.25 3.29
CA THR A 49 -0.56 12.31 2.73
C THR A 49 -0.91 13.72 2.29
N MET A 50 -0.61 14.71 3.13
CA MET A 50 -0.85 16.12 2.81
C MET A 50 0.00 16.56 1.62
N ALA A 51 1.27 16.13 1.55
CA ALA A 51 2.14 16.47 0.43
C ALA A 51 1.58 15.93 -0.89
N LEU A 52 1.09 14.69 -0.88
CA LEU A 52 0.49 14.08 -2.06
C LEU A 52 -0.79 14.80 -2.48
N PHE A 53 -1.62 15.19 -1.52
CA PHE A 53 -2.85 15.94 -1.80
C PHE A 53 -2.56 17.29 -2.47
N LYS A 54 -1.48 17.96 -2.05
CA LYS A 54 -1.07 19.24 -2.63
C LYS A 54 -0.59 19.11 -4.08
N GLU A 55 -0.15 17.92 -4.49
CA GLU A 55 0.23 17.67 -5.88
C GLU A 55 -0.98 17.58 -6.79
N GLY A 56 -2.13 17.15 -6.27
CA GLY A 56 -3.36 17.06 -7.03
C GLY A 56 -4.38 16.18 -6.32
N GLU A 57 -5.63 16.66 -6.23
CA GLU A 57 -6.70 15.92 -5.58
C GLU A 57 -6.97 14.58 -6.25
N GLN A 58 -7.01 14.55 -7.59
CA GLN A 58 -7.27 13.31 -8.32
C GLN A 58 -6.13 12.30 -8.16
N LEU A 59 -4.89 12.77 -8.19
CA LEU A 59 -3.72 11.92 -7.92
C LEU A 59 -3.83 11.29 -6.53
N PHE A 60 -4.22 12.10 -5.54
CA PHE A 60 -4.41 11.63 -4.18
C PHE A 60 -5.51 10.57 -4.09
N LEU A 61 -6.67 10.82 -4.71
CA LEU A 61 -7.78 9.88 -4.67
C LEU A 61 -7.46 8.56 -5.36
N ASP A 62 -6.77 8.61 -6.49
CA ASP A 62 -6.31 7.40 -7.18
C ASP A 62 -5.41 6.56 -6.27
N ALA A 63 -4.46 7.21 -5.63
CA ALA A 63 -3.55 6.54 -4.70
C ALA A 63 -4.29 5.98 -3.48
N LEU A 64 -5.21 6.75 -2.91
CA LEU A 64 -6.02 6.32 -1.77
C LEU A 64 -6.78 5.03 -2.08
N HIS A 65 -7.29 4.90 -3.32
CA HIS A 65 -8.04 3.73 -3.76
C HIS A 65 -7.15 2.56 -4.21
N GLY A 66 -5.84 2.70 -4.05
CA GLY A 66 -4.90 1.63 -4.38
C GLY A 66 -4.39 1.66 -5.82
N ASN A 67 -4.73 2.68 -6.59
CA ASN A 67 -4.27 2.83 -7.97
C ASN A 67 -2.95 3.59 -8.01
N TYR A 68 -1.89 2.93 -7.51
CA TYR A 68 -0.57 3.54 -7.43
C TYR A 68 0.52 2.52 -7.69
N ARG A 69 1.72 3.03 -8.03
CA ARG A 69 2.95 2.25 -8.08
C ARG A 69 3.92 2.88 -7.10
N ILE A 70 4.64 2.05 -6.36
CA ILE A 70 5.67 2.53 -5.44
C ILE A 70 6.96 2.68 -6.22
N LYS A 71 7.59 3.84 -6.11
CA LYS A 71 8.82 4.15 -6.84
C LYS A 71 9.94 3.18 -6.52
N TYR A 72 10.09 2.84 -5.25
CA TYR A 72 11.05 1.86 -4.78
C TYR A 72 10.51 1.19 -3.52
N VAL A 73 10.44 -0.15 -3.53
CA VAL A 73 9.98 -0.90 -2.37
C VAL A 73 11.01 -1.94 -1.96
N THR A 74 11.22 -2.10 -0.65
CA THR A 74 12.09 -3.10 -0.06
C THR A 74 11.29 -4.34 0.31
N LEU A 75 11.96 -5.46 0.60
CA LEU A 75 11.27 -6.68 1.04
C LEU A 75 10.45 -6.45 2.32
N PRO A 76 10.98 -5.81 3.38
CA PRO A 76 10.15 -5.46 4.53
C PRO A 76 8.97 -4.55 4.16
N GLY A 77 9.15 -3.67 3.17
CA GLY A 77 8.08 -2.82 2.67
C GLY A 77 6.97 -3.62 2.02
N ILE A 78 7.31 -4.65 1.25
CA ILE A 78 6.33 -5.54 0.64
C ILE A 78 5.53 -6.25 1.73
N GLN A 79 6.18 -6.78 2.76
CA GLN A 79 5.51 -7.43 3.88
C GLN A 79 4.52 -6.49 4.56
N ARG A 80 4.92 -5.25 4.76
CA ARG A 80 4.06 -4.25 5.40
C ARG A 80 2.85 -3.92 4.54
N LEU A 81 3.02 -3.83 3.23
CA LEU A 81 1.90 -3.62 2.30
C LEU A 81 0.95 -4.81 2.31
N LEU A 82 1.47 -6.03 2.31
CA LEU A 82 0.63 -7.22 2.40
C LEU A 82 -0.22 -7.20 3.66
N HIS A 83 0.35 -6.80 4.77
CA HIS A 83 -0.37 -6.68 6.03
C HIS A 83 -1.38 -5.53 6.02
N LEU A 84 -0.93 -4.33 5.68
CA LEU A 84 -1.74 -3.11 5.80
C LEU A 84 -2.86 -3.03 4.75
N ARG A 85 -2.55 -3.35 3.50
CA ARG A 85 -3.51 -3.20 2.40
C ARG A 85 -4.37 -4.44 2.20
N PHE A 86 -3.78 -5.63 2.33
CA PHE A 86 -4.42 -6.88 1.97
C PHE A 86 -4.69 -7.81 3.15
N SER A 87 -4.27 -7.44 4.35
CA SER A 87 -4.44 -8.25 5.57
C SER A 87 -3.83 -9.65 5.46
N LEU A 88 -2.73 -9.77 4.73
CA LEU A 88 -1.99 -11.02 4.59
C LEU A 88 -0.82 -11.05 5.56
N GLU A 89 -0.55 -12.22 6.14
CA GLU A 89 0.44 -12.35 7.21
C GLU A 89 1.47 -13.44 6.91
N GLU A 90 2.71 -13.20 7.38
CA GLU A 90 3.81 -14.16 7.29
C GLU A 90 3.45 -15.45 8.01
N ASP A 91 3.87 -16.59 7.42
CA ASP A 91 3.66 -17.94 7.92
C ASP A 91 2.19 -18.38 7.96
N LYS A 92 1.27 -17.52 7.53
CA LYS A 92 -0.14 -17.86 7.37
C LYS A 92 -0.52 -17.81 5.88
N ASP A 93 -0.19 -16.71 5.23
CA ASP A 93 -0.56 -16.48 3.83
C ASP A 93 0.64 -16.58 2.89
N TYR A 94 1.86 -16.56 3.42
CA TYR A 94 3.08 -16.69 2.63
C TYR A 94 4.26 -17.08 3.53
N HIS A 95 5.35 -17.52 2.88
CA HIS A 95 6.63 -17.77 3.54
C HIS A 95 7.64 -16.71 3.14
N LEU A 96 8.32 -16.12 4.11
CA LEU A 96 9.39 -15.16 3.87
C LEU A 96 10.70 -15.91 3.66
N LEU A 97 11.40 -15.55 2.57
CA LEU A 97 12.74 -16.01 2.30
C LEU A 97 13.70 -14.82 2.39
N GLU A 98 14.99 -15.11 2.38
CA GLU A 98 16.01 -14.07 2.49
C GLU A 98 15.89 -13.00 1.40
N THR A 99 15.55 -13.41 0.16
CA THR A 99 15.51 -12.51 -0.99
C THR A 99 14.13 -12.35 -1.61
N GLY A 100 13.08 -12.85 -0.94
CA GLY A 100 11.75 -12.75 -1.50
C GLY A 100 10.70 -13.48 -0.69
N ILE A 101 9.58 -13.74 -1.35
CA ILE A 101 8.41 -14.37 -0.76
C ILE A 101 8.00 -15.55 -1.63
N GLN A 102 7.64 -16.68 -1.01
CA GLN A 102 7.07 -17.82 -1.72
C GLN A 102 5.77 -18.29 -1.08
N HIS A 103 5.03 -19.10 -1.80
CA HIS A 103 3.75 -19.67 -1.36
C HIS A 103 2.73 -18.59 -0.95
N LEU A 104 2.77 -17.43 -1.63
CA LEU A 104 1.77 -16.40 -1.40
C LEU A 104 0.42 -16.87 -1.91
N THR A 105 -0.55 -16.93 -0.99
CA THR A 105 -1.90 -17.40 -1.25
C THR A 105 -2.89 -16.24 -1.08
N CYS A 106 -3.52 -15.84 -2.18
CA CYS A 106 -4.54 -14.79 -2.17
C CYS A 106 -5.33 -14.86 -3.48
N ASN A 107 -6.39 -14.08 -3.60
CA ASN A 107 -7.20 -14.08 -4.81
C ASN A 107 -6.50 -13.33 -5.95
N GLU A 108 -6.98 -13.54 -7.17
CA GLU A 108 -6.39 -12.93 -8.37
C GLU A 108 -6.49 -11.40 -8.36
N GLU A 109 -7.57 -10.86 -7.81
CA GLU A 109 -7.75 -9.42 -7.71
C GLU A 109 -6.64 -8.78 -6.87
N THR A 110 -6.29 -9.40 -5.74
CA THR A 110 -5.20 -8.96 -4.88
C THR A 110 -3.87 -9.03 -5.62
N ILE A 111 -3.64 -10.10 -6.39
CA ILE A 111 -2.40 -10.27 -7.16
C ILE A 111 -2.26 -9.18 -8.22
N VAL A 112 -3.31 -8.86 -8.94
CA VAL A 112 -3.28 -7.79 -9.95
C VAL A 112 -2.93 -6.45 -9.30
N LYS A 113 -3.56 -6.13 -8.17
CA LYS A 113 -3.28 -4.89 -7.44
C LYS A 113 -1.83 -4.86 -6.94
N LEU A 114 -1.36 -5.96 -6.36
CA LEU A 114 0.01 -6.05 -5.85
C LEU A 114 1.03 -5.86 -6.99
N GLN A 115 0.81 -6.49 -8.13
CA GLN A 115 1.69 -6.36 -9.27
C GLN A 115 1.80 -4.91 -9.74
N HIS A 116 0.69 -4.17 -9.72
CA HIS A 116 0.71 -2.75 -10.09
C HIS A 116 1.43 -1.89 -9.07
N MET A 117 1.38 -2.25 -7.79
CA MET A 117 2.01 -1.49 -6.70
C MET A 117 3.51 -1.70 -6.60
N LEU A 118 4.00 -2.88 -7.00
CA LEU A 118 5.42 -3.21 -6.89
C LEU A 118 6.26 -2.36 -7.85
N SER A 119 7.41 -1.92 -7.36
CA SER A 119 8.40 -1.26 -8.21
C SER A 119 8.96 -2.25 -9.23
N THR A 120 9.53 -1.73 -10.32
CA THR A 120 9.93 -2.53 -11.48
C THR A 120 11.06 -3.52 -11.21
N ASN A 121 11.74 -3.40 -10.07
CA ASN A 121 12.80 -4.33 -9.67
C ASN A 121 12.29 -5.65 -9.06
N TRP A 122 10.98 -5.81 -8.92
CA TRP A 122 10.38 -7.04 -8.40
C TRP A 122 9.69 -7.84 -9.48
N SER A 123 9.76 -9.16 -9.35
CA SER A 123 9.10 -10.12 -10.25
C SER A 123 8.07 -10.91 -9.44
N LEU A 124 6.84 -10.95 -9.93
CA LEU A 124 5.75 -11.72 -9.33
C LEU A 124 5.37 -12.84 -10.31
N ALA A 125 5.43 -14.09 -9.87
CA ALA A 125 5.21 -15.23 -10.74
C ALA A 125 4.27 -16.25 -10.09
N LYS A 126 3.34 -16.79 -10.90
CA LYS A 126 2.45 -17.87 -10.47
C LYS A 126 3.21 -19.19 -10.52
N GLN A 127 3.08 -19.97 -9.46
CA GLN A 127 3.71 -21.28 -9.34
C GLN A 127 2.79 -22.41 -9.80
N VAL A 128 3.34 -23.60 -10.00
CA VAL A 128 2.61 -24.78 -10.45
C VAL A 128 1.49 -25.16 -9.47
N ASP A 129 1.70 -24.94 -8.18
CA ASP A 129 0.71 -25.26 -7.13
C ASP A 129 -0.39 -24.19 -6.97
N GLY A 130 -0.38 -23.16 -7.80
CA GLY A 130 -1.37 -22.09 -7.76
C GLY A 130 -1.02 -20.95 -6.83
N THR A 131 0.06 -21.06 -6.06
CA THR A 131 0.54 -19.96 -5.22
C THR A 131 1.42 -19.02 -6.04
N TYR A 132 1.87 -17.92 -5.44
CA TYR A 132 2.69 -16.92 -6.12
C TYR A 132 4.02 -16.72 -5.40
N SER A 133 5.02 -16.32 -6.15
CA SER A 133 6.32 -15.94 -5.61
C SER A 133 6.64 -14.49 -5.99
N VAL A 134 7.35 -13.79 -5.12
CA VAL A 134 7.78 -12.41 -5.32
C VAL A 134 9.29 -12.34 -5.05
N PHE A 135 10.08 -12.04 -6.06
CA PHE A 135 11.55 -11.99 -5.97
C PHE A 135 12.11 -10.79 -6.71
N VAL A 136 13.28 -10.36 -6.29
CA VAL A 136 14.06 -9.35 -7.01
C VAL A 136 14.44 -9.89 -8.39
N LYS A 137 14.29 -9.05 -9.40
CA LYS A 137 14.73 -9.40 -10.76
C LYS A 137 16.23 -9.48 -10.88
#